data_9fa6dd0ec3359fe35a2e787a6cd98640
#
_entry.id   9fa6dd0ec3359fe35a2e787a6cd98640
#
_cell.length_a   1.000
_cell.length_b   1.000
_cell.length_c   1.000
_cell.angle_alpha   90.00
_cell.angle_beta   90.00
_cell.angle_gamma   90.00
#
_symmetry.space_group_name_H-M   'P 1'
#
loop_
_entity.id
_entity.type
_entity.pdbx_description
1 polymer ?
#
loop_
_entity_poly.entity_id
_entity_poly.type
_entity_poly.pdbx_seq_one_letter_code
_entity_poly.pdbx_strand_id
1 'polypeptide(L)'
;LASRPELVGQLRVSDKETALEEFLRVLGPTRSMYRKVAVAHERGGRTLEVGDNVLLCVAAANHDPDFFVNPGQLMLDRDPNPHLTFGWGLHHCLGAHLARLEARLALDALLTRYQTFESLGPVPPIEGTVISSIQQPFHLRLS
;
A
#
# COMPACT_ATOMS: atom_id res chain seq x y z
N LEU A 1 -8.43 10.71 1.71
CA LEU A 1 -9.58 11.25 2.49
C LEU A 1 -10.31 12.32 1.67
N ALA A 2 -9.63 13.30 1.12
CA ALA A 2 -10.27 14.40 0.38
C ALA A 2 -11.05 13.95 -0.88
N SER A 3 -10.60 12.90 -1.56
CA SER A 3 -11.31 12.31 -2.71
C SER A 3 -12.40 11.31 -2.32
N ARG A 4 -12.46 10.95 -1.05
CA ARG A 4 -13.40 9.96 -0.51
C ARG A 4 -13.82 10.36 0.92
N PRO A 5 -14.62 11.42 1.07
CA PRO A 5 -14.98 11.97 2.36
C PRO A 5 -15.74 10.99 3.27
N GLU A 6 -16.43 10.01 2.68
CA GLU A 6 -17.11 8.95 3.41
C GLU A 6 -16.15 8.11 4.29
N LEU A 7 -14.90 8.01 3.89
CA LEU A 7 -13.88 7.27 4.66
C LEU A 7 -13.54 7.95 5.99
N VAL A 8 -13.69 9.26 6.12
CA VAL A 8 -13.36 9.99 7.34
C VAL A 8 -14.23 9.50 8.50
N GLY A 9 -15.54 9.36 8.26
CA GLY A 9 -16.48 8.83 9.26
C GLY A 9 -16.18 7.37 9.63
N GLN A 10 -15.88 6.54 8.64
CA GLN A 10 -15.54 5.14 8.84
C GLN A 10 -14.24 4.99 9.65
N LEU A 11 -13.20 5.74 9.32
CA LEU A 11 -11.91 5.71 10.03
C LEU A 11 -11.99 6.14 11.49
N ARG A 12 -12.94 7.02 11.85
CA ARG A 12 -13.13 7.44 13.24
C ARG A 12 -13.60 6.32 14.15
N VAL A 13 -14.34 5.35 13.60
CA VAL A 13 -14.95 4.24 14.34
C VAL A 13 -14.23 2.91 14.08
N SER A 14 -13.37 2.83 13.07
CA SER A 14 -12.59 1.63 12.75
C SER A 14 -11.41 1.45 13.68
N ASP A 15 -10.92 0.22 13.79
CA ASP A 15 -9.58 -0.04 14.28
C ASP A 15 -8.56 0.54 13.30
N LYS A 16 -7.76 1.50 13.76
CA LYS A 16 -6.86 2.26 12.91
C LYS A 16 -5.64 1.46 12.47
N GLU A 17 -5.25 0.45 13.22
CA GLU A 17 -4.13 -0.42 12.84
C GLU A 17 -4.55 -1.29 11.65
N THR A 18 -5.70 -1.94 11.73
CA THR A 18 -6.27 -2.73 10.62
C THR A 18 -6.53 -1.88 9.38
N ALA A 19 -7.13 -0.70 9.56
CA ALA A 19 -7.39 0.23 8.47
C ALA A 19 -6.10 0.70 7.79
N LEU A 20 -5.03 0.95 8.55
CA LEU A 20 -3.73 1.34 8.04
C LEU A 20 -3.09 0.24 7.18
N GLU A 21 -3.14 -1.03 7.63
CA GLU A 21 -2.64 -2.15 6.82
C GLU A 21 -3.38 -2.24 5.46
N GLU A 22 -4.67 -1.95 5.42
CA GLU A 22 -5.41 -1.93 4.17
C GLU A 22 -5.00 -0.76 3.26
N PHE A 23 -4.74 0.43 3.80
CA PHE A 23 -4.14 1.52 3.02
C PHE A 23 -2.75 1.15 2.49
N LEU A 24 -1.94 0.51 3.29
CA LEU A 24 -0.61 0.03 2.88
C LEU A 24 -0.71 -1.01 1.77
N ARG A 25 -1.70 -1.92 1.83
CA ARG A 25 -1.95 -2.90 0.77
C ARG A 25 -2.30 -2.24 -0.55
N VAL A 26 -3.26 -1.32 -0.53
CA VAL A 26 -3.84 -0.71 -1.76
C VAL A 26 -2.95 0.39 -2.32
N LEU A 27 -2.35 1.21 -1.45
CA LEU A 27 -1.64 2.45 -1.82
C LEU A 27 -0.13 2.39 -1.56
N GLY A 28 0.41 1.24 -1.20
CA GLY A 28 1.84 1.09 -0.91
C GLY A 28 2.71 1.63 -2.05
N PRO A 29 3.77 2.39 -1.75
CA PRO A 29 4.59 3.05 -2.76
C PRO A 29 5.44 2.09 -3.60
N THR A 30 5.75 0.90 -3.09
CA THR A 30 6.54 -0.11 -3.80
C THR A 30 5.66 -0.93 -4.72
N ARG A 31 5.84 -0.75 -6.03
CA ARG A 31 5.09 -1.50 -7.05
C ARG A 31 5.73 -2.83 -7.39
N SER A 32 7.04 -2.84 -7.47
CA SER A 32 7.80 -4.06 -7.76
C SER A 32 9.25 -3.98 -7.30
N MET A 33 9.90 -5.14 -7.24
CA MET A 33 11.30 -5.28 -6.83
C MET A 33 12.02 -6.22 -7.78
N TYR A 34 13.26 -5.88 -8.15
CA TYR A 34 14.12 -6.74 -8.93
C TYR A 34 14.82 -7.80 -8.06
N ARG A 35 14.96 -8.98 -8.63
CA ARG A 35 15.81 -10.07 -8.12
C ARG A 35 16.63 -10.66 -9.24
N LYS A 36 17.78 -11.21 -8.89
CA LYS A 36 18.59 -12.02 -9.80
C LYS A 36 18.51 -13.48 -9.36
N VAL A 37 18.29 -14.38 -10.29
CA VAL A 37 18.22 -15.81 -10.02
C VAL A 37 19.61 -16.31 -9.59
N ALA A 38 19.73 -16.83 -8.39
CA ALA A 38 20.98 -17.38 -7.86
C ALA A 38 21.11 -18.88 -8.10
N VAL A 39 19.98 -19.59 -8.20
CA VAL A 39 19.92 -21.03 -8.45
C VAL A 39 18.83 -21.28 -9.47
N ALA A 40 19.16 -22.01 -10.54
CA ALA A 40 18.19 -22.35 -11.57
C ALA A 40 17.03 -23.17 -10.99
N HIS A 41 15.81 -22.82 -11.35
CA HIS A 41 14.61 -23.52 -10.89
C HIS A 41 13.43 -23.28 -11.83
N GLU A 42 12.39 -24.09 -11.69
CA GLU A 42 11.16 -23.92 -12.47
C GLU A 42 10.10 -23.15 -11.69
N ARG A 43 9.41 -22.23 -12.37
CA ARG A 43 8.28 -21.48 -11.84
C ARG A 43 7.25 -21.22 -12.93
N GLY A 44 5.98 -21.59 -12.69
CA GLY A 44 4.89 -21.36 -13.65
C GLY A 44 5.13 -21.99 -15.03
N GLY A 45 5.74 -23.17 -15.09
CA GLY A 45 6.06 -23.88 -16.33
C GLY A 45 7.21 -23.25 -17.15
N ARG A 46 8.03 -22.38 -16.52
CA ARG A 46 9.23 -21.80 -17.14
C ARG A 46 10.45 -22.08 -16.29
N THR A 47 11.56 -22.40 -16.96
CA THR A 47 12.86 -22.48 -16.30
C THR A 47 13.42 -21.08 -16.14
N LEU A 48 13.84 -20.75 -14.92
CA LEU A 48 14.59 -19.55 -14.59
C LEU A 48 16.06 -19.95 -14.43
N GLU A 49 16.91 -19.38 -15.28
CA GLU A 49 18.34 -19.69 -15.30
C GLU A 49 19.11 -18.80 -14.34
N VAL A 50 20.27 -19.27 -13.88
CA VAL A 50 21.17 -18.48 -13.04
C VAL A 50 21.58 -17.20 -13.76
N GLY A 51 21.37 -16.05 -13.13
CA GLY A 51 21.68 -14.75 -13.69
C GLY A 51 20.48 -14.03 -14.32
N ASP A 52 19.35 -14.70 -14.53
CA ASP A 52 18.14 -14.07 -15.02
C ASP A 52 17.66 -12.97 -14.06
N ASN A 53 17.08 -11.91 -14.65
CA ASN A 53 16.43 -10.86 -13.87
C ASN A 53 14.94 -11.16 -13.74
N VAL A 54 14.46 -11.15 -12.51
CA VAL A 54 13.05 -11.37 -12.17
C VAL A 54 12.48 -10.10 -11.55
N LEU A 55 11.30 -9.70 -12.00
CA LEU A 55 10.53 -8.60 -11.43
C LEU A 55 9.42 -9.17 -10.56
N LEU A 56 9.51 -8.92 -9.25
CA LEU A 56 8.47 -9.29 -8.28
C LEU A 56 7.43 -8.17 -8.25
N CYS A 57 6.25 -8.40 -8.81
CA CYS A 57 5.17 -7.41 -8.90
C CYS A 57 4.39 -7.34 -7.58
N VAL A 58 4.91 -6.62 -6.59
CA VAL A 58 4.31 -6.48 -5.23
C VAL A 58 2.90 -5.90 -5.29
N ALA A 59 2.70 -4.85 -6.09
CA ALA A 59 1.37 -4.24 -6.21
C ALA A 59 0.35 -5.21 -6.82
N ALA A 60 0.76 -6.04 -7.79
CA ALA A 60 -0.14 -7.06 -8.34
C ALA A 60 -0.44 -8.16 -7.32
N ALA A 61 0.57 -8.62 -6.58
CA ALA A 61 0.39 -9.61 -5.52
C ALA A 61 -0.55 -9.11 -4.39
N ASN A 62 -0.49 -7.83 -4.06
CA ASN A 62 -1.40 -7.21 -3.10
C ASN A 62 -2.85 -7.09 -3.62
N HIS A 63 -3.09 -7.34 -4.90
CA HIS A 63 -4.40 -7.34 -5.53
C HIS A 63 -4.76 -8.72 -6.12
N ASP A 64 -4.07 -9.77 -5.71
CA ASP A 64 -4.31 -11.12 -6.21
C ASP A 64 -5.64 -11.67 -5.64
N PRO A 65 -6.62 -12.03 -6.48
CA PRO A 65 -7.91 -12.54 -6.02
C PRO A 65 -7.83 -13.92 -5.38
N ASP A 66 -6.76 -14.66 -5.60
CA ASP A 66 -6.54 -15.96 -4.94
C ASP A 66 -6.16 -15.79 -3.46
N PHE A 67 -5.69 -14.60 -3.07
CA PHE A 67 -5.29 -14.28 -1.69
C PHE A 67 -6.21 -13.26 -1.01
N PHE A 68 -6.80 -12.34 -1.77
CA PHE A 68 -7.60 -11.25 -1.22
C PHE A 68 -9.03 -11.29 -1.79
N VAL A 69 -10.01 -11.46 -0.95
CA VAL A 69 -11.42 -11.31 -1.35
C VAL A 69 -11.67 -9.84 -1.72
N ASN A 70 -12.28 -9.60 -2.88
CA ASN A 70 -12.52 -8.25 -3.41
C ASN A 70 -11.27 -7.35 -3.40
N PRO A 71 -10.17 -7.76 -4.07
CA PRO A 71 -8.86 -7.12 -3.91
C PRO A 71 -8.82 -5.65 -4.37
N GLY A 72 -9.71 -5.25 -5.28
CA GLY A 72 -9.86 -3.87 -5.75
C GLY A 72 -10.66 -2.96 -4.81
N GLN A 73 -11.26 -3.49 -3.75
CA GLN A 73 -12.01 -2.71 -2.77
C GLN A 73 -11.13 -2.39 -1.56
N LEU A 74 -11.26 -1.15 -1.07
CA LEU A 74 -10.67 -0.72 0.19
C LEU A 74 -11.61 -1.15 1.34
N MET A 75 -11.17 -2.12 2.12
CA MET A 75 -11.93 -2.69 3.25
C MET A 75 -11.16 -2.38 4.54
N LEU A 76 -11.62 -1.39 5.32
CA LEU A 76 -10.91 -0.90 6.51
C LEU A 76 -10.84 -1.92 7.66
N ASP A 77 -11.60 -2.99 7.56
CA ASP A 77 -11.71 -4.09 8.52
C ASP A 77 -11.11 -5.40 7.98
N ARG A 78 -10.31 -5.34 6.92
CA ARG A 78 -9.70 -6.54 6.33
C ARG A 78 -8.78 -7.24 7.31
N ASP A 79 -9.15 -8.45 7.70
CA ASP A 79 -8.36 -9.34 8.52
C ASP A 79 -8.63 -10.80 8.11
N PRO A 80 -7.61 -11.62 7.79
CA PRO A 80 -6.19 -11.27 7.71
C PRO A 80 -5.85 -10.38 6.50
N ASN A 81 -4.75 -9.60 6.61
CA ASN A 81 -4.23 -8.74 5.55
C ASN A 81 -2.74 -9.01 5.28
N PRO A 82 -2.39 -10.15 4.65
CA PRO A 82 -1.00 -10.58 4.46
C PRO A 82 -0.34 -9.87 3.25
N HIS A 83 -0.42 -8.54 3.18
CA HIS A 83 0.13 -7.78 2.09
C HIS A 83 1.66 -7.77 2.08
N LEU A 84 2.25 -7.59 0.88
CA LEU A 84 3.68 -7.61 0.65
C LEU A 84 4.32 -6.22 0.51
N THR A 85 3.66 -5.16 0.94
CA THR A 85 4.13 -3.77 0.79
C THR A 85 5.51 -3.54 1.40
N PHE A 86 5.82 -4.21 2.50
CA PHE A 86 7.13 -4.16 3.16
C PHE A 86 8.06 -5.31 2.76
N GLY A 87 7.70 -6.09 1.75
CA GLY A 87 8.46 -7.27 1.35
C GLY A 87 8.26 -8.46 2.28
N TRP A 88 9.13 -9.45 2.15
CA TRP A 88 9.07 -10.69 2.92
C TRP A 88 10.46 -11.29 3.14
N GLY A 89 10.62 -12.08 4.20
CA GLY A 89 11.84 -12.85 4.49
C GLY A 89 13.01 -11.97 4.89
N LEU A 90 14.23 -12.34 4.48
CA LEU A 90 15.48 -11.66 4.85
C LEU A 90 15.55 -10.20 4.40
N HIS A 91 14.79 -9.83 3.39
CA HIS A 91 14.71 -8.46 2.87
C HIS A 91 13.45 -7.72 3.31
N HIS A 92 12.74 -8.19 4.35
CA HIS A 92 11.65 -7.43 4.93
C HIS A 92 12.13 -6.03 5.31
N CYS A 93 11.34 -5.01 5.03
CA CYS A 93 11.70 -3.61 5.25
C CYS A 93 12.09 -3.36 6.70
N LEU A 94 13.32 -2.88 6.91
CA LEU A 94 13.84 -2.54 8.25
C LEU A 94 12.99 -1.46 8.93
N GLY A 95 12.49 -0.50 8.15
CA GLY A 95 11.68 0.63 8.61
C GLY A 95 10.18 0.33 8.76
N ALA A 96 9.72 -0.92 8.58
CA ALA A 96 8.29 -1.23 8.54
C ALA A 96 7.54 -0.84 9.82
N HIS A 97 8.15 -1.03 10.99
CA HIS A 97 7.54 -0.63 12.26
C HIS A 97 7.48 0.89 12.44
N LEU A 98 8.54 1.59 12.04
CA LEU A 98 8.60 3.05 12.09
C LEU A 98 7.58 3.67 11.14
N ALA A 99 7.49 3.19 9.90
CA ALA A 99 6.53 3.67 8.92
C ALA A 99 5.08 3.50 9.39
N ARG A 100 4.76 2.36 10.01
CA ARG A 100 3.43 2.13 10.61
C ARG A 100 3.14 3.10 11.75
N LEU A 101 4.11 3.31 12.63
CA LEU A 101 3.98 4.25 13.74
C LEU A 101 3.76 5.68 13.25
N GLU A 102 4.58 6.15 12.32
CA GLU A 102 4.45 7.49 11.74
C GLU A 102 3.10 7.68 11.05
N ALA A 103 2.69 6.74 10.22
CA ALA A 103 1.40 6.82 9.52
C ALA A 103 0.21 6.80 10.49
N ARG A 104 0.26 5.97 11.54
CA ARG A 104 -0.77 5.94 12.58
C ARG A 104 -0.86 7.26 13.33
N LEU A 105 0.28 7.78 13.80
CA LEU A 105 0.31 9.04 14.54
C LEU A 105 -0.18 10.22 13.68
N ALA A 106 0.22 10.25 12.41
CA ALA A 106 -0.26 11.27 11.47
C ALA A 106 -1.77 11.17 11.24
N LEU A 107 -2.28 9.96 11.02
CA LEU A 107 -3.70 9.73 10.82
C LEU A 107 -4.51 10.11 12.07
N ASP A 108 -4.06 9.71 13.26
CA ASP A 108 -4.70 10.05 14.54
C ASP A 108 -4.72 11.56 14.76
N ALA A 109 -3.60 12.24 14.55
CA ALA A 109 -3.50 13.68 14.68
C ALA A 109 -4.45 14.43 13.73
N LEU A 110 -4.52 14.00 12.48
CA LEU A 110 -5.40 14.60 11.47
C LEU A 110 -6.87 14.38 11.82
N LEU A 111 -7.26 13.16 12.14
CA LEU A 111 -8.66 12.82 12.46
C LEU A 111 -9.13 13.45 13.78
N THR A 112 -8.23 13.65 14.75
CA THR A 112 -8.57 14.31 16.03
C THR A 112 -8.75 15.80 15.86
N ARG A 113 -7.90 16.43 15.02
CA ARG A 113 -7.85 17.88 14.90
C ARG A 113 -8.85 18.45 13.90
N TYR A 114 -9.19 17.71 12.85
CA TYR A 114 -9.99 18.21 11.73
C TYR A 114 -11.20 17.31 11.47
N GLN A 115 -12.33 17.93 11.18
CA GLN A 115 -13.59 17.24 10.88
C GLN A 115 -13.74 16.98 9.39
N THR A 116 -13.23 17.88 8.54
CA THR A 116 -13.38 17.79 7.10
C THR A 116 -12.04 17.87 6.38
N PHE A 117 -11.98 17.24 5.22
CA PHE A 117 -10.83 17.18 4.33
C PHE A 117 -11.31 17.49 2.92
N GLU A 118 -11.07 18.71 2.46
CA GLU A 118 -11.53 19.16 1.15
C GLU A 118 -10.33 19.42 0.23
N SER A 119 -10.36 18.88 -1.00
CA SER A 119 -9.36 19.21 -2.01
C SER A 119 -9.67 20.57 -2.62
N LEU A 120 -8.67 21.45 -2.66
CA LEU A 120 -8.81 22.78 -3.27
C LEU A 120 -8.64 22.77 -4.80
N GLY A 121 -8.48 21.62 -5.39
CA GLY A 121 -8.37 21.42 -6.83
C GLY A 121 -8.46 19.93 -7.18
N PRO A 122 -8.24 19.56 -8.43
CA PRO A 122 -8.24 18.15 -8.82
C PRO A 122 -7.12 17.41 -8.07
N VAL A 123 -7.44 16.26 -7.51
CA VAL A 123 -6.41 15.37 -6.95
C VAL A 123 -5.63 14.76 -8.11
N PRO A 124 -4.32 15.00 -8.20
CA PRO A 124 -3.52 14.46 -9.30
C PRO A 124 -3.53 12.93 -9.28
N PRO A 125 -3.38 12.28 -10.44
CA PRO A 125 -3.22 10.84 -10.48
C PRO A 125 -1.94 10.40 -9.75
N ILE A 126 -1.94 9.18 -9.26
CA ILE A 126 -0.72 8.56 -8.72
C ILE A 126 0.18 8.24 -9.91
N GLU A 127 1.31 8.90 -9.97
CA GLU A 127 2.34 8.66 -10.99
C GLU A 127 3.38 7.66 -10.47
N GLY A 128 4.20 7.14 -11.38
CA GLY A 128 5.26 6.26 -10.94
C GLY A 128 5.97 5.53 -12.06
N THR A 129 6.96 4.78 -11.64
CA THR A 129 7.73 3.86 -12.48
C THR A 129 7.23 2.42 -12.31
N VAL A 130 7.89 1.49 -12.95
CA VAL A 130 7.69 0.05 -12.72
C VAL A 130 7.99 -0.34 -11.26
N ILE A 131 8.89 0.39 -10.58
CA ILE A 131 9.36 0.06 -9.22
C ILE A 131 8.54 0.75 -8.14
N SER A 132 8.20 2.02 -8.33
CA SER A 132 7.58 2.85 -7.29
C SER A 132 6.48 3.76 -7.83
N SER A 133 5.58 4.14 -6.95
CA SER A 133 4.56 5.16 -7.21
C SER A 133 4.70 6.32 -6.24
N ILE A 134 4.31 7.50 -6.70
CA ILE A 134 4.31 8.72 -5.90
C ILE A 134 3.05 9.53 -6.19
N GLN A 135 2.46 10.07 -5.14
CA GLN A 135 1.39 11.04 -5.26
C GLN A 135 1.99 12.44 -5.46
N GLN A 136 1.59 13.12 -6.51
CA GLN A 136 1.96 14.53 -6.72
C GLN A 136 1.35 15.41 -5.62
N PRO A 137 2.05 16.47 -5.17
CA PRO A 137 1.53 17.40 -4.18
C PRO A 137 0.22 18.06 -4.64
N PHE A 138 -0.70 18.25 -3.72
CA PHE A 138 -1.94 19.00 -3.94
C PHE A 138 -2.37 19.69 -2.64
N HIS A 139 -3.24 20.69 -2.76
CA HIS A 139 -3.65 21.52 -1.62
C HIS A 139 -4.96 21.01 -1.00
N LEU A 140 -4.97 20.98 0.32
CA LEU A 140 -6.14 20.62 1.12
C LEU A 140 -6.57 21.80 2.00
N ARG A 141 -7.88 21.93 2.17
CA ARG A 141 -8.47 22.68 3.27
C ARG A 141 -8.86 21.67 4.36
N LEU A 142 -8.43 21.94 5.58
CA LEU A 142 -8.73 21.16 6.76
C LEU A 142 -9.51 22.04 7.73
N SER A 143 -10.68 21.57 8.19
CA SER A 143 -11.52 22.31 9.13
C SER A 143 -12.15 21.39 10.20
#